data_57c2bbf2277d1c68504ba6a4df9079a6
#
_entry.id   57c2bbf2277d1c68504ba6a4df9079a6
#
_cell.length_a   1.000
_cell.length_b   1.000
_cell.length_c   1.000
_cell.angle_alpha   90.00
_cell.angle_beta   90.00
_cell.angle_gamma   90.00
#
_symmetry.space_group_name_H-M   'P 1'
#
loop_
_entity.id
_entity.type
_entity.pdbx_description
1 polymer ?
#
loop_
_entity_poly.entity_id
_entity_poly.type
_entity_poly.pdbx_seq_one_letter_code
_entity_poly.pdbx_strand_id
1 'polypeptide(L)'
;VTATGKTPVIFSESFVGYSTNGHRTPVRLANYLRLVFNSRLCTYALLMTDSKLGAERRAVTKLALDNFPIIPLESLSSNELSELDTLATQMGRNAVSGEEGTVLTAEYSKRLDHWVEGLYGLTEDEQEAIGETLKVALPYKEQWQETQRPPTVNERKAFANWVGETLNPILSYDDLALKISVRADLSGDSWVFLSAENTKQRRSDQLTRESALARLSQALATNSGSSMVFVKLDSGNYLIGILAQWRYFTKTRARLAAQAFLNELETNESVH
;
A
#
# COMPACT_ATOMS: atom_id res chain seq x y z
N VAL A 1 -8.37 -17.92 -6.36
CA VAL A 1 -8.29 -18.21 -7.81
C VAL A 1 -9.69 -18.46 -8.34
N THR A 2 -10.06 -17.82 -9.44
CA THR A 2 -11.33 -18.04 -10.14
C THR A 2 -11.15 -19.08 -11.26
N ALA A 3 -12.19 -19.85 -11.53
CA ALA A 3 -12.21 -20.84 -12.61
C ALA A 3 -13.41 -20.61 -13.53
N THR A 4 -13.32 -21.11 -14.76
CA THR A 4 -14.42 -21.11 -15.72
C THR A 4 -14.77 -22.53 -16.12
N GLY A 5 -16.05 -22.85 -16.29
CA GLY A 5 -16.54 -24.16 -16.72
C GLY A 5 -17.59 -24.06 -17.82
N LYS A 6 -17.66 -25.08 -18.69
CA LYS A 6 -18.69 -25.21 -19.73
C LYS A 6 -19.84 -26.13 -19.30
N THR A 7 -19.64 -26.89 -18.22
CA THR A 7 -20.65 -27.79 -17.66
C THR A 7 -21.42 -27.10 -16.53
N PRO A 8 -22.69 -27.44 -16.30
CA PRO A 8 -23.40 -26.98 -15.12
C PRO A 8 -22.63 -27.34 -13.85
N VAL A 9 -22.44 -26.34 -12.98
CA VAL A 9 -21.72 -26.52 -11.70
C VAL A 9 -22.67 -26.18 -10.57
N ILE A 10 -22.71 -27.02 -9.57
CA ILE A 10 -23.38 -26.76 -8.29
C ILE A 10 -22.36 -26.16 -7.36
N PHE A 11 -22.64 -24.97 -6.85
CA PHE A 11 -21.80 -24.27 -5.89
C PHE A 11 -22.32 -24.49 -4.47
N SER A 12 -21.42 -24.66 -3.50
CA SER A 12 -21.77 -24.47 -2.10
C SER A 12 -21.96 -22.98 -1.81
N GLU A 13 -22.57 -22.62 -0.72
CA GLU A 13 -22.77 -21.22 -0.26
C GLU A 13 -21.47 -20.43 -0.06
N SER A 14 -20.31 -21.12 -0.08
CA SER A 14 -19.00 -20.51 0.01
C SER A 14 -18.45 -19.96 -1.31
N PHE A 15 -19.16 -20.16 -2.42
CA PHE A 15 -18.72 -19.74 -3.74
C PHE A 15 -19.71 -18.77 -4.39
N VAL A 16 -19.19 -17.82 -5.14
CA VAL A 16 -19.97 -16.89 -5.98
C VAL A 16 -19.81 -17.29 -7.43
N GLY A 17 -20.91 -17.53 -8.10
CA GLY A 17 -20.96 -17.85 -9.52
C GLY A 17 -21.52 -16.71 -10.37
N TYR A 18 -20.89 -16.42 -11.49
CA TYR A 18 -21.39 -15.50 -12.50
C TYR A 18 -21.66 -16.23 -13.81
N SER A 19 -22.83 -16.01 -14.39
CA SER A 19 -23.16 -16.54 -15.71
C SER A 19 -22.85 -15.50 -16.78
N THR A 20 -22.13 -15.91 -17.81
CA THR A 20 -21.90 -15.11 -19.02
C THR A 20 -22.85 -15.47 -20.16
N ASN A 21 -23.85 -16.34 -19.91
CA ASN A 21 -24.85 -16.72 -20.90
C ASN A 21 -25.65 -15.47 -21.32
N GLY A 22 -25.92 -15.38 -22.63
CA GLY A 22 -26.60 -14.21 -23.21
C GLY A 22 -25.67 -13.09 -23.65
N HIS A 23 -24.40 -13.11 -23.24
CA HIS A 23 -23.41 -12.17 -23.79
C HIS A 23 -23.00 -12.56 -25.20
N ARG A 24 -22.66 -11.57 -26.03
CA ARG A 24 -22.27 -11.74 -27.45
C ARG A 24 -21.03 -12.65 -27.61
N THR A 25 -20.10 -12.59 -26.65
CA THR A 25 -18.85 -13.39 -26.59
C THR A 25 -18.68 -14.00 -25.20
N PRO A 26 -19.51 -14.99 -24.81
CA PRO A 26 -19.61 -15.44 -23.43
C PRO A 26 -18.30 -16.04 -22.90
N VAL A 27 -17.56 -16.77 -23.74
CA VAL A 27 -16.28 -17.37 -23.36
C VAL A 27 -15.21 -16.32 -23.11
N ARG A 28 -15.14 -15.29 -23.97
CA ARG A 28 -14.17 -14.19 -23.81
C ARG A 28 -14.50 -13.37 -22.57
N LEU A 29 -15.78 -13.06 -22.33
CA LEU A 29 -16.21 -12.38 -21.11
C LEU A 29 -15.84 -13.18 -19.84
N ALA A 30 -16.09 -14.50 -19.86
CA ALA A 30 -15.72 -15.36 -18.74
C ALA A 30 -14.20 -15.34 -18.47
N ASN A 31 -13.39 -15.39 -19.53
CA ASN A 31 -11.94 -15.28 -19.43
C ASN A 31 -11.50 -13.90 -18.91
N TYR A 32 -12.11 -12.83 -19.39
CA TYR A 32 -11.86 -11.47 -18.94
C TYR A 32 -12.12 -11.31 -17.43
N LEU A 33 -13.31 -11.69 -16.98
CA LEU A 33 -13.66 -11.64 -15.55
C LEU A 33 -12.72 -12.51 -14.71
N ARG A 34 -12.35 -13.70 -15.22
CA ARG A 34 -11.39 -14.56 -14.54
C ARG A 34 -10.03 -13.90 -14.36
N LEU A 35 -9.51 -13.19 -15.37
CA LEU A 35 -8.25 -12.46 -15.29
C LEU A 35 -8.37 -11.30 -14.30
N VAL A 36 -9.37 -10.46 -14.44
CA VAL A 36 -9.56 -9.29 -13.57
C VAL A 36 -9.71 -9.70 -12.11
N PHE A 37 -10.51 -10.70 -11.79
CA PHE A 37 -10.72 -11.17 -10.41
C PHE A 37 -9.53 -11.91 -9.78
N ASN A 38 -8.52 -12.28 -10.58
CA ASN A 38 -7.27 -12.81 -10.05
C ASN A 38 -6.15 -11.77 -9.97
N SER A 39 -6.40 -10.51 -10.32
CA SER A 39 -5.41 -9.44 -10.23
C SER A 39 -5.26 -8.90 -8.81
N ARG A 40 -4.09 -8.32 -8.54
CA ARG A 40 -3.85 -7.62 -7.27
C ARG A 40 -4.72 -6.35 -7.14
N LEU A 41 -5.08 -5.70 -8.24
CA LEU A 41 -6.01 -4.55 -8.22
C LEU A 41 -7.37 -4.95 -7.67
N CYS A 42 -7.95 -6.06 -8.14
CA CYS A 42 -9.21 -6.55 -7.60
C CYS A 42 -9.07 -6.93 -6.12
N THR A 43 -7.99 -7.62 -5.76
CA THR A 43 -7.72 -7.97 -4.35
C THR A 43 -7.63 -6.72 -3.47
N TYR A 44 -6.96 -5.67 -3.93
CA TYR A 44 -6.87 -4.39 -3.22
C TYR A 44 -8.24 -3.72 -3.07
N ALA A 45 -9.00 -3.63 -4.16
CA ALA A 45 -10.34 -3.02 -4.13
C ALA A 45 -11.27 -3.76 -3.17
N LEU A 46 -11.24 -5.10 -3.17
CA LEU A 46 -12.01 -5.92 -2.24
C LEU A 46 -11.54 -5.71 -0.79
N LEU A 47 -10.24 -5.61 -0.54
CA LEU A 47 -9.71 -5.31 0.79
C LEU A 47 -10.22 -3.97 1.32
N MET A 48 -10.34 -2.97 0.46
CA MET A 48 -10.79 -1.63 0.84
C MET A 48 -12.31 -1.50 0.97
N THR A 49 -13.08 -2.38 0.34
CA THR A 49 -14.55 -2.25 0.28
C THR A 49 -15.29 -3.36 1.05
N ASP A 50 -14.67 -4.51 1.28
CA ASP A 50 -15.27 -5.63 1.99
C ASP A 50 -14.83 -5.67 3.46
N SER A 51 -15.76 -5.45 4.38
CA SER A 51 -15.49 -5.45 5.81
C SER A 51 -15.04 -6.81 6.38
N LYS A 52 -15.23 -7.89 5.64
CA LYS A 52 -14.87 -9.25 6.07
C LYS A 52 -13.50 -9.70 5.57
N LEU A 53 -13.03 -9.14 4.44
CA LEU A 53 -11.74 -9.53 3.88
C LEU A 53 -10.60 -8.96 4.73
N GLY A 54 -9.70 -9.82 5.16
CA GLY A 54 -8.50 -9.45 5.94
C GLY A 54 -8.68 -9.33 7.45
N ALA A 55 -9.90 -9.04 7.95
CA ALA A 55 -10.16 -8.92 9.40
C ALA A 55 -10.48 -10.27 10.08
N GLU A 56 -11.38 -11.05 9.50
CA GLU A 56 -11.85 -12.29 10.10
C GLU A 56 -11.72 -13.52 9.20
N ARG A 57 -11.84 -13.35 7.89
CA ARG A 57 -11.89 -14.47 6.92
C ARG A 57 -11.21 -14.08 5.60
N ARG A 58 -10.79 -15.12 4.86
CA ARG A 58 -10.40 -15.02 3.45
C ARG A 58 -11.61 -15.07 2.52
N ALA A 59 -12.78 -14.66 3.00
CA ALA A 59 -14.02 -14.72 2.25
C ALA A 59 -14.38 -13.34 1.73
N VAL A 60 -14.79 -13.28 0.47
CA VAL A 60 -15.25 -12.08 -0.19
C VAL A 60 -16.77 -12.14 -0.31
N THR A 61 -17.45 -11.04 0.00
CA THR A 61 -18.90 -10.96 -0.18
C THR A 61 -19.26 -10.77 -1.65
N LYS A 62 -20.42 -11.33 -2.04
CA LYS A 62 -20.94 -11.11 -3.41
C LYS A 62 -21.12 -9.62 -3.70
N LEU A 63 -21.59 -8.84 -2.71
CA LEU A 63 -21.81 -7.40 -2.85
C LEU A 63 -20.52 -6.64 -3.20
N ALA A 64 -19.39 -6.98 -2.58
CA ALA A 64 -18.11 -6.34 -2.88
C ALA A 64 -17.65 -6.66 -4.31
N LEU A 65 -17.84 -7.89 -4.77
CA LEU A 65 -17.55 -8.27 -6.15
C LEU A 65 -18.48 -7.60 -7.16
N ASP A 66 -19.77 -7.50 -6.85
CA ASP A 66 -20.76 -6.84 -7.73
C ASP A 66 -20.48 -5.33 -7.85
N ASN A 67 -19.91 -4.73 -6.84
CA ASN A 67 -19.54 -3.30 -6.84
C ASN A 67 -18.15 -3.02 -7.44
N PHE A 68 -17.36 -4.05 -7.75
CA PHE A 68 -16.07 -3.83 -8.41
C PHE A 68 -16.29 -3.25 -9.81
N PRO A 69 -15.69 -2.11 -10.15
CA PRO A 69 -15.90 -1.43 -11.42
C PRO A 69 -15.26 -2.23 -12.57
N ILE A 70 -16.07 -2.91 -13.37
CA ILE A 70 -15.60 -3.65 -14.55
C ILE A 70 -15.64 -2.74 -15.78
N ILE A 71 -14.51 -2.62 -16.46
CA ILE A 71 -14.44 -1.95 -17.77
C ILE A 71 -15.20 -2.82 -18.79
N PRO A 72 -16.12 -2.24 -19.60
CA PRO A 72 -16.85 -3.02 -20.59
C PRO A 72 -15.91 -3.71 -21.60
N LEU A 73 -16.13 -5.00 -21.86
CA LEU A 73 -15.28 -5.77 -22.78
C LEU A 73 -15.23 -5.16 -24.20
N GLU A 74 -16.30 -4.51 -24.60
CA GLU A 74 -16.46 -3.86 -25.90
C GLU A 74 -15.63 -2.58 -26.04
N SER A 75 -15.19 -2.00 -24.94
CA SER A 75 -14.34 -0.80 -24.95
C SER A 75 -12.86 -1.12 -25.10
N LEU A 76 -12.47 -2.41 -24.97
CA LEU A 76 -11.09 -2.82 -25.09
C LEU A 76 -10.60 -2.75 -26.55
N SER A 77 -9.40 -2.23 -26.73
CA SER A 77 -8.71 -2.20 -28.02
C SER A 77 -8.35 -3.60 -28.54
N SER A 78 -8.07 -3.72 -29.82
CA SER A 78 -7.63 -4.99 -30.42
C SER A 78 -6.37 -5.57 -29.76
N ASN A 79 -5.45 -4.72 -29.31
CA ASN A 79 -4.23 -5.14 -28.62
C ASN A 79 -4.54 -5.71 -27.23
N GLU A 80 -5.41 -5.03 -26.49
CA GLU A 80 -5.85 -5.49 -25.16
C GLU A 80 -6.61 -6.80 -25.23
N LEU A 81 -7.48 -6.98 -26.27
CA LEU A 81 -8.19 -8.22 -26.51
C LEU A 81 -7.23 -9.38 -26.89
N SER A 82 -6.19 -9.10 -27.67
CA SER A 82 -5.17 -10.09 -28.02
C SER A 82 -4.37 -10.53 -26.79
N GLU A 83 -4.01 -9.59 -25.92
CA GLU A 83 -3.30 -9.90 -24.66
C GLU A 83 -4.22 -10.66 -23.69
N LEU A 84 -5.51 -10.31 -23.59
CA LEU A 84 -6.52 -11.06 -22.85
C LEU A 84 -6.54 -12.54 -23.27
N ASP A 85 -6.66 -12.81 -24.57
CA ASP A 85 -6.73 -14.17 -25.09
C ASP A 85 -5.43 -14.95 -24.80
N THR A 86 -4.28 -14.27 -24.86
CA THR A 86 -2.96 -14.83 -24.54
C THR A 86 -2.88 -15.19 -23.06
N LEU A 87 -3.16 -14.27 -22.16
CA LEU A 87 -3.16 -14.47 -20.71
C LEU A 87 -4.15 -15.57 -20.31
N ALA A 88 -5.38 -15.53 -20.85
CA ALA A 88 -6.38 -16.54 -20.54
C ALA A 88 -5.95 -17.96 -20.94
N THR A 89 -5.28 -18.12 -22.09
CA THR A 89 -4.77 -19.40 -22.55
C THR A 89 -3.62 -19.91 -21.67
N GLN A 90 -2.78 -19.02 -21.17
CA GLN A 90 -1.61 -19.36 -20.35
C GLN A 90 -1.95 -19.62 -18.89
N MET A 91 -3.07 -19.09 -18.38
CA MET A 91 -3.40 -19.11 -16.96
C MET A 91 -3.40 -20.53 -16.35
N GLY A 92 -3.98 -21.50 -17.05
CA GLY A 92 -4.04 -22.88 -16.57
C GLY A 92 -2.65 -23.54 -16.43
N ARG A 93 -1.71 -23.14 -17.28
CA ARG A 93 -0.32 -23.68 -17.25
C ARG A 93 0.53 -23.04 -16.15
N ASN A 94 0.15 -21.85 -15.71
CA ASN A 94 0.83 -21.07 -14.66
C ASN A 94 0.17 -21.21 -13.31
N ALA A 95 -0.86 -22.04 -13.18
CA ALA A 95 -1.49 -22.37 -11.93
C ALA A 95 -0.73 -23.55 -11.28
N VAL A 96 -0.21 -23.33 -10.06
CA VAL A 96 0.53 -24.33 -9.31
C VAL A 96 -0.18 -24.62 -7.99
N SER A 97 -0.05 -25.85 -7.49
CA SER A 97 -0.59 -26.22 -6.20
C SER A 97 0.25 -25.61 -5.08
N GLY A 98 -0.39 -24.85 -4.19
CA GLY A 98 0.19 -24.33 -2.97
C GLY A 98 -0.46 -24.97 -1.75
N GLU A 99 0.07 -24.69 -0.55
CA GLU A 99 -0.46 -25.22 0.72
C GLU A 99 -1.93 -24.87 0.96
N GLU A 100 -2.35 -23.71 0.45
CA GLU A 100 -3.72 -23.17 0.66
C GLU A 100 -4.59 -23.23 -0.61
N GLY A 101 -4.18 -24.01 -1.60
CA GLY A 101 -4.89 -24.18 -2.89
C GLY A 101 -4.02 -23.78 -4.08
N THR A 102 -4.69 -23.58 -5.23
CA THR A 102 -4.01 -23.24 -6.48
C THR A 102 -3.63 -21.75 -6.50
N VAL A 103 -2.36 -21.45 -6.71
CA VAL A 103 -1.79 -20.11 -6.86
C VAL A 103 -1.21 -19.93 -8.26
N LEU A 104 -1.09 -18.69 -8.71
CA LEU A 104 -0.42 -18.36 -9.97
C LEU A 104 1.09 -18.19 -9.74
N THR A 105 1.90 -18.55 -10.75
CA THR A 105 3.34 -18.26 -10.68
C THR A 105 3.59 -16.75 -10.57
N ALA A 106 4.66 -16.35 -9.87
CA ALA A 106 4.97 -14.94 -9.64
C ALA A 106 5.16 -14.15 -10.95
N GLU A 107 5.79 -14.77 -11.96
CA GLU A 107 6.00 -14.15 -13.27
C GLU A 107 4.66 -13.91 -14.00
N TYR A 108 3.79 -14.90 -14.00
CA TYR A 108 2.47 -14.76 -14.61
C TYR A 108 1.61 -13.73 -13.87
N SER A 109 1.60 -13.75 -12.53
CA SER A 109 0.88 -12.77 -11.71
C SER A 109 1.34 -11.35 -12.02
N LYS A 110 2.65 -11.12 -12.11
CA LYS A 110 3.19 -9.80 -12.44
C LYS A 110 2.73 -9.31 -13.81
N ARG A 111 2.71 -10.20 -14.82
CA ARG A 111 2.24 -9.85 -16.16
C ARG A 111 0.73 -9.57 -16.18
N LEU A 112 -0.05 -10.41 -15.48
CA LEU A 112 -1.48 -10.22 -15.31
C LEU A 112 -1.79 -8.87 -14.64
N ASP A 113 -1.12 -8.57 -13.53
CA ASP A 113 -1.31 -7.33 -12.78
C ASP A 113 -0.98 -6.12 -13.64
N HIS A 114 0.15 -6.15 -14.35
CA HIS A 114 0.54 -5.07 -15.25
C HIS A 114 -0.50 -4.82 -16.36
N TRP A 115 -1.05 -5.90 -16.96
CA TRP A 115 -2.10 -5.77 -17.98
C TRP A 115 -3.38 -5.18 -17.39
N VAL A 116 -3.87 -5.70 -16.24
CA VAL A 116 -5.08 -5.19 -15.60
C VAL A 116 -4.90 -3.73 -15.16
N GLU A 117 -3.80 -3.40 -14.50
CA GLU A 117 -3.51 -2.04 -14.05
C GLU A 117 -3.41 -1.05 -15.21
N GLY A 118 -2.86 -1.49 -16.35
CA GLY A 118 -2.84 -0.72 -17.59
C GLY A 118 -4.25 -0.43 -18.12
N LEU A 119 -5.17 -1.40 -18.07
CA LEU A 119 -6.58 -1.18 -18.47
C LEU A 119 -7.26 -0.08 -17.66
N TYR A 120 -6.96 -0.02 -16.35
CA TYR A 120 -7.52 0.99 -15.43
C TYR A 120 -6.72 2.30 -15.45
N GLY A 121 -5.67 2.41 -16.25
CA GLY A 121 -4.86 3.62 -16.40
C GLY A 121 -4.11 4.01 -15.13
N LEU A 122 -3.74 3.05 -14.27
CA LEU A 122 -3.06 3.33 -13.02
C LEU A 122 -1.64 3.83 -13.27
N THR A 123 -1.28 4.90 -12.58
CA THR A 123 0.07 5.43 -12.54
C THR A 123 1.03 4.47 -11.79
N GLU A 124 2.33 4.61 -12.01
CA GLU A 124 3.35 3.82 -11.29
C GLU A 124 3.22 3.97 -9.77
N ASP A 125 2.91 5.17 -9.29
CA ASP A 125 2.72 5.46 -7.88
C ASP A 125 1.51 4.76 -7.27
N GLU A 126 0.40 4.67 -8.01
CA GLU A 126 -0.80 3.92 -7.60
C GLU A 126 -0.55 2.42 -7.59
N GLN A 127 0.15 1.90 -8.60
CA GLN A 127 0.55 0.48 -8.68
C GLN A 127 1.46 0.10 -7.50
N GLU A 128 2.41 0.98 -7.14
CA GLU A 128 3.28 0.80 -5.98
C GLU A 128 2.47 0.81 -4.68
N ALA A 129 1.57 1.77 -4.50
CA ALA A 129 0.71 1.88 -3.32
C ALA A 129 -0.17 0.63 -3.13
N ILE A 130 -0.75 0.09 -4.21
CA ILE A 130 -1.51 -1.17 -4.19
C ILE A 130 -0.61 -2.32 -3.72
N GLY A 131 0.56 -2.48 -4.34
CA GLY A 131 1.50 -3.55 -4.01
C GLY A 131 1.97 -3.51 -2.56
N GLU A 132 2.34 -2.33 -2.06
CA GLU A 132 2.75 -2.13 -0.67
C GLU A 132 1.60 -2.39 0.31
N THR A 133 0.39 -1.89 0.00
CA THR A 133 -0.78 -2.09 0.87
C THR A 133 -1.12 -3.57 1.01
N LEU A 134 -1.15 -4.31 -0.08
CA LEU A 134 -1.42 -5.74 -0.03
C LEU A 134 -0.34 -6.51 0.75
N LYS A 135 0.92 -6.15 0.57
CA LYS A 135 2.04 -6.77 1.30
C LYS A 135 1.97 -6.53 2.81
N VAL A 136 1.43 -5.38 3.23
CA VAL A 136 1.37 -4.97 4.63
C VAL A 136 0.04 -5.32 5.29
N ALA A 137 -1.09 -5.16 4.57
CA ALA A 137 -2.43 -5.26 5.12
C ALA A 137 -3.05 -6.67 4.99
N LEU A 138 -2.50 -7.52 4.10
CA LEU A 138 -2.88 -8.94 3.98
C LEU A 138 -1.79 -9.89 4.53
N PRO A 139 -1.24 -9.66 5.70
CA PRO A 139 -0.28 -10.59 6.28
C PRO A 139 -1.04 -11.77 6.86
N TYR A 140 -1.14 -12.86 6.13
CA TYR A 140 -1.52 -14.12 6.73
C TYR A 140 -0.39 -14.60 7.65
N LYS A 141 -0.74 -15.27 8.71
CA LYS A 141 0.06 -15.69 9.89
C LYS A 141 1.60 -15.59 9.80
N GLU A 142 2.22 -16.09 8.74
CA GLU A 142 3.68 -16.11 8.57
C GLU A 142 4.24 -14.73 8.17
N GLN A 143 3.50 -13.97 7.38
CA GLN A 143 3.90 -12.62 6.95
C GLN A 143 3.65 -11.56 8.02
N TRP A 144 2.78 -11.84 9.00
CA TRP A 144 2.52 -10.92 10.11
C TRP A 144 3.79 -10.58 10.90
N GLN A 145 4.60 -11.58 11.22
CA GLN A 145 5.88 -11.36 11.92
C GLN A 145 6.84 -10.51 11.10
N GLU A 146 6.90 -10.74 9.78
CA GLU A 146 7.74 -9.95 8.88
C GLU A 146 7.31 -8.47 8.84
N THR A 147 6.02 -8.17 8.87
CA THR A 147 5.53 -6.78 8.86
C THR A 147 5.80 -6.04 10.17
N GLN A 148 5.99 -6.77 11.27
CA GLN A 148 6.27 -6.21 12.59
C GLN A 148 7.75 -6.16 12.95
N ARG A 149 8.63 -6.78 12.16
CA ARG A 149 10.07 -6.72 12.42
C ARG A 149 10.57 -5.27 12.45
N PRO A 150 11.64 -5.01 13.20
CA PRO A 150 12.31 -3.71 13.14
C PRO A 150 12.80 -3.41 11.72
N PRO A 151 12.65 -2.16 11.23
CA PRO A 151 13.19 -1.77 9.94
C PRO A 151 14.73 -1.77 10.00
N THR A 152 15.36 -2.25 8.92
CA THR A 152 16.81 -2.22 8.75
C THR A 152 17.31 -0.78 8.62
N VAL A 153 18.62 -0.59 8.77
CA VAL A 153 19.26 0.74 8.61
C VAL A 153 18.99 1.31 7.21
N ASN A 154 19.01 0.47 6.18
CA ASN A 154 18.77 0.90 4.80
C ASN A 154 17.29 1.31 4.58
N GLU A 155 16.34 0.58 5.15
CA GLU A 155 14.91 0.93 5.08
C GLU A 155 14.61 2.25 5.79
N ARG A 156 15.23 2.49 6.96
CA ARG A 156 15.10 3.77 7.68
C ARG A 156 15.65 4.94 6.85
N LYS A 157 16.82 4.76 6.21
CA LYS A 157 17.43 5.77 5.34
C LYS A 157 16.59 6.02 4.08
N ALA A 158 16.13 4.96 3.43
CA ALA A 158 15.26 5.07 2.25
C ALA A 158 13.98 5.83 2.60
N PHE A 159 13.35 5.50 3.73
CA PHE A 159 12.16 6.21 4.21
C PHE A 159 12.43 7.71 4.43
N ALA A 160 13.52 8.07 5.11
CA ALA A 160 13.89 9.47 5.32
C ALA A 160 14.10 10.22 3.99
N ASN A 161 14.73 9.57 3.00
CA ASN A 161 14.92 10.13 1.67
C ASN A 161 13.56 10.35 0.97
N TRP A 162 12.66 9.37 0.96
CA TRP A 162 11.33 9.50 0.34
C TRP A 162 10.49 10.61 0.98
N VAL A 163 10.58 10.77 2.31
CA VAL A 163 9.93 11.91 2.99
C VAL A 163 10.49 13.22 2.47
N GLY A 164 11.82 13.35 2.40
CA GLY A 164 12.47 14.56 1.88
C GLY A 164 12.17 14.84 0.40
N GLU A 165 12.19 13.81 -0.44
CA GLU A 165 11.85 13.90 -1.87
C GLU A 165 10.40 14.34 -2.10
N THR A 166 9.49 13.97 -1.20
CA THR A 166 8.08 14.37 -1.26
C THR A 166 7.87 15.79 -0.75
N LEU A 167 8.56 16.18 0.33
CA LEU A 167 8.37 17.47 1.00
C LEU A 167 9.06 18.63 0.24
N ASN A 168 10.31 18.47 -0.13
CA ASN A 168 11.13 19.58 -0.60
C ASN A 168 10.62 20.26 -1.89
N PRO A 169 10.04 19.55 -2.87
CA PRO A 169 9.43 20.22 -4.02
C PRO A 169 8.30 21.18 -3.64
N ILE A 170 7.49 20.82 -2.61
CA ILE A 170 6.39 21.64 -2.13
C ILE A 170 6.93 22.84 -1.35
N LEU A 171 7.81 22.60 -0.39
CA LEU A 171 8.39 23.61 0.49
C LEU A 171 9.29 24.62 -0.25
N SER A 172 9.80 24.24 -1.42
CA SER A 172 10.63 25.14 -2.23
C SER A 172 9.89 26.39 -2.74
N TYR A 173 8.56 26.34 -2.83
CA TYR A 173 7.73 27.50 -3.16
C TYR A 173 7.80 28.60 -2.09
N ASP A 174 8.01 28.22 -0.83
CA ASP A 174 8.15 29.12 0.31
C ASP A 174 9.63 29.36 0.67
N ASP A 175 10.54 29.05 -0.25
CA ASP A 175 11.99 29.19 -0.05
C ASP A 175 12.51 28.38 1.18
N LEU A 176 11.79 27.33 1.55
CA LEU A 176 12.11 26.43 2.64
C LEU A 176 12.66 25.11 2.08
N ALA A 177 13.73 24.61 2.68
CA ALA A 177 14.27 23.29 2.37
C ALA A 177 14.61 22.56 3.68
N LEU A 178 14.11 21.34 3.82
CA LEU A 178 14.33 20.51 4.98
C LEU A 178 15.28 19.34 4.67
N LYS A 179 16.24 19.14 5.54
CA LYS A 179 17.06 17.93 5.56
C LYS A 179 16.41 16.93 6.50
N ILE A 180 15.90 15.83 5.92
CA ILE A 180 15.37 14.72 6.69
C ILE A 180 16.47 13.70 6.91
N SER A 181 16.73 13.33 8.15
CA SER A 181 17.79 12.37 8.47
C SER A 181 17.44 11.47 9.65
N VAL A 182 17.96 10.23 9.63
CA VAL A 182 17.74 9.27 10.71
C VAL A 182 18.62 9.63 11.91
N ARG A 183 18.01 9.78 13.07
CA ARG A 183 18.69 9.99 14.36
C ARG A 183 18.96 8.62 14.99
N ALA A 184 20.03 7.97 14.54
CA ALA A 184 20.42 6.65 15.03
C ALA A 184 20.75 6.66 16.53
N ASP A 185 21.29 7.78 17.03
CA ASP A 185 21.62 8.04 18.44
C ASP A 185 20.38 8.06 19.36
N LEU A 186 19.23 8.46 18.83
CA LEU A 186 17.96 8.52 19.56
C LEU A 186 17.10 7.26 19.34
N SER A 187 17.26 6.59 18.22
CA SER A 187 16.43 5.45 17.80
C SER A 187 16.70 4.19 18.65
N GLY A 188 15.67 3.35 18.79
CA GLY A 188 15.72 2.10 19.54
C GLY A 188 14.81 1.04 18.93
N ASP A 189 14.49 0.02 19.73
CA ASP A 189 13.71 -1.14 19.28
C ASP A 189 12.22 -0.83 19.09
N SER A 190 11.71 0.17 19.82
CA SER A 190 10.27 0.53 19.78
C SER A 190 9.99 1.74 18.88
N TRP A 191 10.94 2.67 18.77
CA TRP A 191 10.78 3.90 18.00
C TRP A 191 12.04 4.22 17.19
N VAL A 192 11.82 4.65 15.95
CA VAL A 192 12.81 5.28 15.09
C VAL A 192 12.55 6.78 15.09
N PHE A 193 13.62 7.57 15.25
CA PHE A 193 13.54 9.01 15.19
C PHE A 193 14.20 9.54 13.93
N LEU A 194 13.49 10.47 13.27
CA LEU A 194 14.04 11.29 12.20
C LEU A 194 14.10 12.74 12.67
N SER A 195 15.11 13.49 12.26
CA SER A 195 15.13 14.95 12.34
C SER A 195 14.70 15.57 11.02
N ALA A 196 13.90 16.62 11.08
CA ALA A 196 13.62 17.51 9.97
C ALA A 196 14.23 18.88 10.31
N GLU A 197 15.35 19.19 9.68
CA GLU A 197 16.18 20.36 9.98
C GLU A 197 16.11 21.33 8.82
N ASN A 198 15.84 22.60 9.11
CA ASN A 198 15.89 23.65 8.10
C ASN A 198 17.35 23.85 7.64
N THR A 199 17.62 23.67 6.35
CA THR A 199 18.98 23.76 5.79
C THR A 199 19.58 25.16 5.91
N LYS A 200 18.76 26.19 6.08
CA LYS A 200 19.19 27.59 6.24
C LYS A 200 19.47 27.96 7.71
N GLN A 201 19.00 27.15 8.67
CA GLN A 201 19.23 27.36 10.09
C GLN A 201 20.40 26.49 10.59
N ARG A 202 21.42 27.11 11.18
CA ARG A 202 22.60 26.38 11.70
C ARG A 202 22.45 25.91 13.14
N ARG A 203 21.26 25.91 13.74
CA ARG A 203 21.07 25.47 15.12
C ARG A 203 20.81 23.97 15.14
N SER A 204 21.71 23.22 15.75
CA SER A 204 21.53 21.79 16.01
C SER A 204 21.00 21.60 17.43
N ASP A 205 19.94 20.81 17.57
CA ASP A 205 19.40 20.44 18.87
C ASP A 205 20.23 19.31 19.48
N GLN A 206 20.77 19.55 20.66
CA GLN A 206 21.40 18.50 21.46
C GLN A 206 20.32 17.77 22.27
N LEU A 207 19.77 16.71 21.66
CA LEU A 207 18.77 15.86 22.32
C LEU A 207 19.43 14.59 22.84
N THR A 208 19.12 14.23 24.08
CA THR A 208 19.38 12.87 24.57
C THR A 208 18.20 11.96 24.22
N ARG A 209 18.44 10.64 24.20
CA ARG A 209 17.38 9.66 23.96
C ARG A 209 16.23 9.78 24.98
N GLU A 210 16.56 10.05 26.25
CA GLU A 210 15.58 10.22 27.31
C GLU A 210 14.70 11.46 27.08
N SER A 211 15.29 12.59 26.69
CA SER A 211 14.53 13.81 26.39
C SER A 211 13.66 13.64 25.14
N ALA A 212 14.14 12.94 24.12
CA ALA A 212 13.37 12.61 22.94
C ALA A 212 12.15 11.73 23.26
N LEU A 213 12.34 10.68 24.09
CA LEU A 213 11.27 9.80 24.54
C LEU A 213 10.26 10.53 25.45
N ALA A 214 10.71 11.44 26.30
CA ALA A 214 9.83 12.24 27.15
C ALA A 214 8.91 13.16 26.31
N ARG A 215 9.47 13.87 25.30
CA ARG A 215 8.71 14.70 24.37
C ARG A 215 7.73 13.86 23.52
N LEU A 216 8.17 12.68 23.06
CA LEU A 216 7.32 11.73 22.35
C LEU A 216 6.14 11.27 23.22
N SER A 217 6.40 10.90 24.48
CA SER A 217 5.35 10.46 25.41
C SER A 217 4.31 11.56 25.66
N GLN A 218 4.74 12.80 25.76
CA GLN A 218 3.85 13.96 25.89
C GLN A 218 2.97 14.12 24.62
N ALA A 219 3.56 14.02 23.43
CA ALA A 219 2.82 14.12 22.17
C ALA A 219 1.87 12.93 21.97
N LEU A 220 2.24 11.72 22.39
CA LEU A 220 1.37 10.54 22.37
C LEU A 220 0.20 10.63 23.35
N ALA A 221 0.35 11.35 24.47
CA ALA A 221 -0.75 11.56 25.41
C ALA A 221 -1.92 12.34 24.78
N THR A 222 -1.62 13.19 23.80
CA THR A 222 -2.64 13.94 23.02
C THR A 222 -3.10 13.20 21.76
N ASN A 223 -2.27 12.29 21.21
CA ASN A 223 -2.48 11.54 19.97
C ASN A 223 -2.40 10.03 20.21
N SER A 224 -3.18 9.52 21.16
CA SER A 224 -3.18 8.09 21.52
C SER A 224 -3.49 7.19 20.32
N GLY A 225 -2.67 6.14 20.12
CA GLY A 225 -2.83 5.19 19.03
C GLY A 225 -2.12 5.57 17.71
N SER A 226 -1.44 6.71 17.64
CA SER A 226 -0.67 7.08 16.46
C SER A 226 0.62 6.24 16.33
N SER A 227 0.90 5.77 15.11
CA SER A 227 2.17 5.11 14.78
C SER A 227 3.27 6.10 14.41
N MET A 228 2.94 7.38 14.31
CA MET A 228 3.85 8.47 13.97
C MET A 228 3.46 9.73 14.71
N VAL A 229 4.45 10.47 15.21
CA VAL A 229 4.27 11.69 15.99
C VAL A 229 5.30 12.73 15.57
N PHE A 230 4.87 13.99 15.49
CA PHE A 230 5.71 15.13 15.23
C PHE A 230 5.92 15.93 16.51
N VAL A 231 7.14 16.36 16.76
CA VAL A 231 7.51 17.18 17.92
C VAL A 231 8.32 18.38 17.45
N LYS A 232 7.78 19.57 17.57
CA LYS A 232 8.51 20.83 17.31
C LYS A 232 9.53 21.06 18.41
N LEU A 233 10.76 21.36 18.03
CA LEU A 233 11.88 21.61 18.94
C LEU A 233 12.04 23.12 19.18
N ASP A 234 12.75 23.48 20.25
CA ASP A 234 12.98 24.87 20.61
C ASP A 234 13.82 25.65 19.56
N SER A 235 14.58 24.94 18.73
CA SER A 235 15.30 25.49 17.57
C SER A 235 14.41 25.85 16.39
N GLY A 236 13.16 25.38 16.38
CA GLY A 236 12.27 25.43 15.23
C GLY A 236 12.36 24.21 14.30
N ASN A 237 13.30 23.29 14.54
CA ASN A 237 13.39 22.00 13.86
C ASN A 237 12.28 21.04 14.37
N TYR A 238 12.12 19.90 13.71
CA TYR A 238 11.17 18.88 14.12
C TYR A 238 11.85 17.54 14.36
N LEU A 239 11.35 16.82 15.36
CA LEU A 239 11.63 15.42 15.60
C LEU A 239 10.40 14.59 15.20
N ILE A 240 10.59 13.60 14.34
CA ILE A 240 9.54 12.69 13.87
C ILE A 240 9.80 11.34 14.51
N GLY A 241 8.90 10.90 15.40
CA GLY A 241 8.93 9.56 16.00
C GLY A 241 8.03 8.62 15.21
N ILE A 242 8.54 7.43 14.84
CA ILE A 242 7.80 6.41 14.09
C ILE A 242 7.98 5.08 14.81
N LEU A 243 6.90 4.31 14.99
CA LEU A 243 6.99 2.95 15.52
C LEU A 243 7.96 2.10 14.71
N ALA A 244 8.89 1.43 15.39
CA ALA A 244 9.97 0.66 14.78
C ALA A 244 9.45 -0.69 14.19
N GLN A 245 8.46 -0.64 13.32
CA GLN A 245 7.92 -1.78 12.61
C GLN A 245 8.01 -1.54 11.11
N TRP A 246 8.53 -2.50 10.35
CA TRP A 246 8.78 -2.38 8.92
C TRP A 246 7.57 -1.87 8.13
N ARG A 247 6.34 -2.28 8.49
CA ARG A 247 5.08 -1.83 7.84
C ARG A 247 4.88 -0.31 7.82
N TYR A 248 5.61 0.44 8.64
CA TYR A 248 5.56 1.91 8.65
C TYR A 248 6.70 2.56 7.86
N PHE A 249 7.60 1.77 7.26
CA PHE A 249 8.77 2.23 6.52
C PHE A 249 8.70 1.95 5.03
N THR A 250 7.50 1.98 4.45
CA THR A 250 7.26 1.86 3.01
C THR A 250 7.24 3.24 2.34
N LYS A 251 7.37 3.27 1.02
CA LYS A 251 7.33 4.54 0.25
C LYS A 251 5.96 5.22 0.33
N THR A 252 4.87 4.44 0.28
CA THR A 252 3.51 4.96 0.49
C THR A 252 3.37 5.61 1.87
N ARG A 253 3.93 4.98 2.92
CA ARG A 253 3.93 5.55 4.28
C ARG A 253 4.78 6.80 4.38
N ALA A 254 5.89 6.88 3.64
CA ALA A 254 6.71 8.10 3.59
C ALA A 254 5.95 9.29 2.96
N ARG A 255 5.17 9.05 1.90
CA ARG A 255 4.30 10.07 1.30
C ARG A 255 3.21 10.55 2.26
N LEU A 256 2.56 9.62 2.97
CA LEU A 256 1.57 9.97 4.00
C LEU A 256 2.21 10.73 5.16
N ALA A 257 3.44 10.36 5.55
CA ALA A 257 4.21 11.07 6.56
C ALA A 257 4.53 12.51 6.13
N ALA A 258 4.94 12.70 4.89
CA ALA A 258 5.20 14.01 4.32
C ALA A 258 3.94 14.89 4.32
N GLN A 259 2.80 14.35 3.89
CA GLN A 259 1.53 15.07 3.91
C GLN A 259 1.09 15.45 5.32
N ALA A 260 1.19 14.51 6.28
CA ALA A 260 0.86 14.78 7.67
C ALA A 260 1.79 15.85 8.28
N PHE A 261 3.06 15.86 7.88
CA PHE A 261 4.02 16.87 8.32
C PHE A 261 3.72 18.26 7.73
N LEU A 262 3.30 18.37 6.47
CA LEU A 262 2.84 19.64 5.90
C LEU A 262 1.66 20.21 6.68
N ASN A 263 0.67 19.40 7.01
CA ASN A 263 -0.47 19.84 7.84
C ASN A 263 -0.02 20.32 9.22
N GLU A 264 1.00 19.69 9.81
CA GLU A 264 1.58 20.11 11.09
C GLU A 264 2.29 21.47 10.99
N LEU A 265 3.00 21.73 9.88
CA LEU A 265 3.64 23.02 9.62
C LEU A 265 2.58 24.14 9.51
N GLU A 266 1.55 23.95 8.70
CA GLU A 266 0.46 24.93 8.50
C GLU A 266 -0.27 25.26 9.81
N THR A 267 -0.54 24.24 10.64
CA THR A 267 -1.22 24.42 11.92
C THR A 267 -0.39 25.26 12.89
N ASN A 268 0.92 25.05 12.89
CA ASN A 268 1.82 25.80 13.78
C ASN A 268 2.12 27.23 13.31
N GLU A 269 1.94 27.55 12.01
CA GLU A 269 2.06 28.92 11.50
C GLU A 269 0.80 29.74 11.71
N SER A 270 -0.36 29.11 11.75
CA SER A 270 -1.66 29.78 11.96
C SER A 270 -1.90 30.29 13.40
N VAL A 271 -1.01 29.95 14.34
CA VAL A 271 -1.11 30.33 15.78
C VAL A 271 -0.24 31.55 16.12
N HIS A 272 0.45 32.14 15.14
CA HIS A 272 1.26 33.33 15.28
C HIS A 272 0.69 34.48 14.44
#